data_022f86f6283af5870b6c2b60b8416f7f
#
_entry.id   022f86f6283af5870b6c2b60b8416f7f
#
_cell.length_a   1.000
_cell.length_b   1.000
_cell.length_c   1.000
_cell.angle_alpha   90.00
_cell.angle_beta   90.00
_cell.angle_gamma   90.00
#
_symmetry.space_group_name_H-M   'P 1'
#
loop_
_entity.id
_entity.type
_entity.pdbx_description
1 polymer ?
#
loop_
_entity_poly.entity_id
_entity_poly.type
_entity_poly.pdbx_seq_one_letter_code
_entity_poly.pdbx_strand_id
1 'polypeptide(L)'
;MNNFAKISCLAWAVVIIACLPLNAGTSTQEKAFTDKYKAAFEGKDTATLESFLYTQGADPAILGFYKMMQSGEAGEKISTIELVNLTPDDAKKAVTPMDSPTGGKICLTLKPTKKLIIKVEKKDANGSSTSTSESFIAEKDGKFVIPVPGPCK
;
A
#
# COMPACT_ATOMS: atom_id res chain seq x y z
N MET A 1 75.80 16.80 -9.58
CA MET A 1 75.13 16.67 -8.29
C MET A 1 73.64 16.72 -8.58
N ASN A 2 72.99 15.59 -8.34
CA ASN A 2 71.64 15.27 -8.87
C ASN A 2 70.58 15.68 -7.89
N ASN A 3 69.60 16.46 -8.31
CA ASN A 3 68.37 16.69 -7.56
C ASN A 3 67.20 16.13 -8.36
N PHE A 4 66.73 14.95 -7.91
CA PHE A 4 65.51 14.31 -8.39
C PHE A 4 64.29 15.00 -7.77
N ALA A 5 63.51 15.67 -8.62
CA ALA A 5 62.18 16.17 -8.24
C ALA A 5 61.16 15.00 -8.21
N LYS A 6 60.59 14.70 -7.03
CA LYS A 6 59.49 13.72 -6.86
C LYS A 6 58.20 14.40 -7.27
N ILE A 7 57.61 13.96 -8.37
CA ILE A 7 56.28 14.34 -8.79
C ILE A 7 55.29 13.41 -8.05
N SER A 8 54.52 13.99 -7.11
CA SER A 8 53.48 13.33 -6.39
C SER A 8 52.17 13.45 -7.17
N CYS A 9 51.75 12.34 -7.82
CA CYS A 9 50.43 12.27 -8.45
C CYS A 9 49.34 12.08 -7.39
N LEU A 10 48.60 13.16 -7.08
CA LEU A 10 47.38 13.09 -6.31
C LEU A 10 46.27 12.51 -7.23
N ALA A 11 45.90 11.26 -7.01
CA ALA A 11 44.74 10.69 -7.63
C ALA A 11 43.46 11.19 -6.95
N TRP A 12 42.71 12.00 -7.65
CA TRP A 12 41.36 12.41 -7.24
C TRP A 12 40.38 11.29 -7.56
N ALA A 13 39.93 10.58 -6.53
CA ALA A 13 38.84 9.64 -6.66
C ALA A 13 37.52 10.41 -6.75
N VAL A 14 36.94 10.50 -7.94
CA VAL A 14 35.60 11.04 -8.15
C VAL A 14 34.61 9.97 -7.67
N VAL A 15 34.02 10.16 -6.50
CA VAL A 15 32.90 9.35 -6.02
C VAL A 15 31.64 9.81 -6.77
N ILE A 16 31.25 9.07 -7.79
CA ILE A 16 29.97 9.24 -8.47
C ILE A 16 28.91 8.65 -7.54
N ILE A 17 28.24 9.49 -6.76
CA ILE A 17 27.03 9.13 -6.05
C ILE A 17 25.94 8.98 -7.09
N ALA A 18 25.66 7.75 -7.52
CA ALA A 18 24.49 7.45 -8.33
C ALA A 18 23.24 7.69 -7.48
N CYS A 19 22.58 8.82 -7.69
CA CYS A 19 21.21 9.05 -7.20
C CYS A 19 20.30 8.04 -7.91
N LEU A 20 20.07 6.90 -7.28
CA LEU A 20 19.00 5.98 -7.69
C LEU A 20 17.68 6.69 -7.45
N PRO A 21 16.76 6.74 -8.43
CA PRO A 21 15.43 7.27 -8.20
C PRO A 21 14.74 6.41 -7.14
N LEU A 22 14.30 7.03 -6.05
CA LEU A 22 13.38 6.44 -5.08
C LEU A 22 12.01 6.28 -5.77
N ASN A 23 11.86 5.23 -6.53
CA ASN A 23 10.58 4.91 -7.17
C ASN A 23 10.16 3.50 -6.79
N ALA A 24 8.96 3.44 -6.23
CA ALA A 24 8.14 2.28 -5.95
C ALA A 24 8.80 1.24 -5.02
N GLY A 25 8.07 0.83 -4.00
CA GLY A 25 8.51 -0.19 -3.05
C GLY A 25 9.14 -1.37 -3.78
N THR A 26 10.29 -1.82 -3.30
CA THR A 26 10.99 -2.96 -3.90
C THR A 26 10.09 -4.21 -3.83
N SER A 27 10.29 -5.18 -4.71
CA SER A 27 9.56 -6.47 -4.67
C SER A 27 9.61 -7.13 -3.27
N THR A 28 10.67 -6.89 -2.52
CA THR A 28 10.82 -7.33 -1.12
C THR A 28 9.84 -6.61 -0.19
N GLN A 29 9.64 -5.31 -0.35
CA GLN A 29 8.69 -4.53 0.47
C GLN A 29 7.24 -4.90 0.14
N GLU A 30 6.94 -5.13 -1.13
CA GLU A 30 5.62 -5.60 -1.57
C GLU A 30 5.29 -6.96 -0.96
N LYS A 31 6.25 -7.90 -1.02
CA LYS A 31 6.10 -9.21 -0.40
C LYS A 31 5.93 -9.11 1.12
N ALA A 32 6.73 -8.32 1.78
CA ALA A 32 6.61 -8.13 3.23
C ALA A 32 5.26 -7.55 3.64
N PHE A 33 4.72 -6.61 2.86
CA PHE A 33 3.39 -6.05 3.07
C PHE A 33 2.30 -7.12 2.90
N THR A 34 2.30 -7.87 1.79
CA THR A 34 1.28 -8.90 1.52
C THR A 34 1.36 -10.04 2.51
N ASP A 35 2.56 -10.49 2.89
CA ASP A 35 2.74 -11.54 3.91
C ASP A 35 2.19 -11.09 5.28
N LYS A 36 2.52 -9.86 5.71
CA LYS A 36 2.03 -9.29 6.97
C LYS A 36 0.51 -9.11 6.96
N TYR A 37 -0.04 -8.62 5.85
CA TYR A 37 -1.49 -8.46 5.70
C TYR A 37 -2.19 -9.81 5.80
N LYS A 38 -1.71 -10.82 5.04
CA LYS A 38 -2.25 -12.17 5.06
C LYS A 38 -2.22 -12.79 6.46
N ALA A 39 -1.09 -12.71 7.14
CA ALA A 39 -0.95 -13.24 8.49
C ALA A 39 -1.92 -12.57 9.48
N ALA A 40 -2.07 -11.24 9.42
CA ALA A 40 -3.01 -10.51 10.26
C ALA A 40 -4.47 -10.87 9.95
N PHE A 41 -4.82 -10.99 8.67
CA PHE A 41 -6.17 -11.34 8.24
C PHE A 41 -6.57 -12.76 8.68
N GLU A 42 -5.75 -13.76 8.36
CA GLU A 42 -6.02 -15.16 8.73
C GLU A 42 -5.96 -15.37 10.26
N GLY A 43 -5.12 -14.59 10.97
CA GLY A 43 -4.99 -14.62 12.44
C GLY A 43 -6.03 -13.80 13.20
N LYS A 44 -6.97 -13.12 12.53
CA LYS A 44 -7.93 -12.16 13.14
C LYS A 44 -7.27 -11.02 13.92
N ASP A 45 -6.06 -10.64 13.57
CA ASP A 45 -5.37 -9.52 14.19
C ASP A 45 -5.88 -8.19 13.62
N THR A 46 -7.04 -7.76 14.14
CA THR A 46 -7.70 -6.52 13.70
C THR A 46 -6.85 -5.29 13.96
N ALA A 47 -6.04 -5.28 15.03
CA ALA A 47 -5.16 -4.15 15.34
C ALA A 47 -4.07 -3.97 14.25
N THR A 48 -3.47 -5.07 13.80
CA THR A 48 -2.53 -5.03 12.68
C THR A 48 -3.23 -4.65 11.38
N LEU A 49 -4.43 -5.17 11.09
CA LEU A 49 -5.20 -4.79 9.90
C LEU A 49 -5.52 -3.30 9.90
N GLU A 50 -5.99 -2.73 11.01
CA GLU A 50 -6.25 -1.30 11.14
C GLU A 50 -4.98 -0.45 10.98
N SER A 51 -3.80 -0.98 11.35
CA SER A 51 -2.53 -0.28 11.18
C SER A 51 -2.13 -0.02 9.73
N PHE A 52 -2.74 -0.72 8.78
CA PHE A 52 -2.55 -0.45 7.35
C PHE A 52 -3.40 0.72 6.84
N LEU A 53 -4.41 1.19 7.60
CA LEU A 53 -5.24 2.31 7.20
C LEU A 53 -4.49 3.63 7.38
N TYR A 54 -4.43 4.44 6.34
CA TYR A 54 -3.99 5.82 6.45
C TYR A 54 -5.17 6.70 6.84
N THR A 55 -5.16 7.20 8.07
CA THR A 55 -6.31 7.86 8.70
C THR A 55 -6.21 9.38 8.74
N GLN A 56 -5.04 9.96 8.37
CA GLN A 56 -4.87 11.41 8.39
C GLN A 56 -5.76 12.08 7.35
N GLY A 57 -6.70 12.90 7.81
CA GLY A 57 -7.68 13.57 6.97
C GLY A 57 -8.83 12.68 6.50
N ALA A 58 -8.95 11.46 7.02
CA ALA A 58 -10.06 10.57 6.73
C ALA A 58 -11.38 11.10 7.30
N ASP A 59 -12.48 10.85 6.60
CA ASP A 59 -13.83 11.04 7.13
C ASP A 59 -14.10 9.97 8.22
N PRO A 60 -14.57 10.36 9.44
CA PRO A 60 -14.77 9.40 10.53
C PRO A 60 -15.76 8.28 10.22
N ALA A 61 -16.85 8.56 9.48
CA ALA A 61 -17.84 7.55 9.11
C ALA A 61 -17.27 6.56 8.10
N ILE A 62 -16.49 7.07 7.13
CA ILE A 62 -15.79 6.24 6.15
C ILE A 62 -14.71 5.40 6.82
N LEU A 63 -13.96 5.96 7.77
CA LEU A 63 -12.98 5.20 8.55
C LEU A 63 -13.63 4.03 9.31
N GLY A 64 -14.78 4.29 9.95
CA GLY A 64 -15.54 3.23 10.62
C GLY A 64 -15.95 2.11 9.67
N PHE A 65 -16.40 2.47 8.47
CA PHE A 65 -16.74 1.49 7.42
C PHE A 65 -15.52 0.67 6.96
N TYR A 66 -14.36 1.31 6.74
CA TYR A 66 -13.13 0.61 6.36
C TYR A 66 -12.67 -0.39 7.43
N LYS A 67 -12.74 0.00 8.71
CA LYS A 67 -12.43 -0.91 9.83
C LYS A 67 -13.38 -2.10 9.87
N MET A 68 -14.67 -1.87 9.71
CA MET A 68 -15.67 -2.93 9.64
C MET A 68 -15.42 -3.89 8.47
N MET A 69 -15.13 -3.35 7.27
CA MET A 69 -14.82 -4.19 6.10
C MET A 69 -13.58 -5.06 6.31
N GLN A 70 -12.51 -4.50 6.88
CA GLN A 70 -11.29 -5.27 7.13
C GLN A 70 -11.46 -6.37 8.18
N SER A 71 -12.31 -6.14 9.19
CA SER A 71 -12.58 -7.12 10.24
C SER A 71 -13.63 -8.16 9.86
N GLY A 72 -14.54 -7.84 8.93
CA GLY A 72 -15.72 -8.65 8.63
C GLY A 72 -15.44 -10.03 8.07
N GLU A 73 -14.36 -10.22 7.35
CA GLU A 73 -13.91 -11.51 6.81
C GLU A 73 -12.62 -12.02 7.47
N ALA A 74 -12.10 -11.31 8.47
CA ALA A 74 -10.88 -11.71 9.15
C ALA A 74 -11.04 -13.07 9.84
N GLY A 75 -10.06 -13.93 9.66
CA GLY A 75 -10.04 -15.32 10.11
C GLY A 75 -10.41 -16.35 9.05
N GLU A 76 -10.90 -15.90 7.90
CA GLU A 76 -11.04 -16.74 6.73
C GLU A 76 -9.69 -16.92 6.03
N LYS A 77 -9.59 -18.00 5.23
CA LYS A 77 -8.34 -18.30 4.53
C LYS A 77 -8.24 -17.50 3.22
N ILE A 78 -7.14 -16.77 3.06
CA ILE A 78 -6.81 -16.11 1.81
C ILE A 78 -6.22 -17.13 0.82
N SER A 79 -6.93 -17.38 -0.28
CA SER A 79 -6.44 -18.23 -1.37
C SER A 79 -5.46 -17.50 -2.28
N THR A 80 -5.69 -16.20 -2.51
CA THR A 80 -4.81 -15.36 -3.33
C THR A 80 -4.71 -13.96 -2.73
N ILE A 81 -3.50 -13.42 -2.67
CA ILE A 81 -3.24 -12.03 -2.33
C ILE A 81 -2.19 -11.48 -3.31
N GLU A 82 -2.52 -10.39 -3.97
CA GLU A 82 -1.67 -9.77 -4.98
C GLU A 82 -1.64 -8.26 -4.83
N LEU A 83 -0.46 -7.68 -4.98
CA LEU A 83 -0.27 -6.23 -5.08
C LEU A 83 0.10 -5.88 -6.52
N VAL A 84 -0.84 -5.31 -7.26
CA VAL A 84 -0.70 -5.04 -8.69
C VAL A 84 -0.59 -3.55 -8.99
N ASN A 85 -0.01 -3.21 -10.13
CA ASN A 85 0.00 -1.83 -10.62
C ASN A 85 -1.43 -1.41 -11.02
N LEU A 86 -1.72 -0.11 -10.89
CA LEU A 86 -3.00 0.45 -11.32
C LEU A 86 -3.13 0.37 -12.84
N THR A 87 -4.31 -0.04 -13.30
CA THR A 87 -4.71 0.15 -14.69
C THR A 87 -5.07 1.64 -14.94
N PRO A 88 -5.15 2.11 -16.19
CA PRO A 88 -5.63 3.46 -16.50
C PRO A 88 -7.01 3.76 -15.91
N ASP A 89 -7.90 2.77 -15.88
CA ASP A 89 -9.24 2.90 -15.29
C ASP A 89 -9.18 3.00 -13.76
N ASP A 90 -8.32 2.22 -13.10
CA ASP A 90 -8.09 2.33 -11.67
C ASP A 90 -7.53 3.72 -11.32
N ALA A 91 -6.57 4.22 -12.08
CA ALA A 91 -6.00 5.55 -11.88
C ALA A 91 -7.06 6.66 -12.02
N LYS A 92 -7.99 6.52 -12.98
CA LYS A 92 -9.12 7.43 -13.14
C LYS A 92 -10.09 7.36 -11.98
N LYS A 93 -10.46 6.15 -11.53
CA LYS A 93 -11.33 5.95 -10.35
C LYS A 93 -10.72 6.55 -9.10
N ALA A 94 -9.42 6.39 -8.91
CA ALA A 94 -8.70 6.87 -7.74
C ALA A 94 -8.74 8.40 -7.54
N VAL A 95 -8.88 9.17 -8.62
CA VAL A 95 -8.97 10.64 -8.56
C VAL A 95 -10.40 11.17 -8.69
N THR A 96 -11.37 10.30 -8.93
CA THR A 96 -12.77 10.70 -9.07
C THR A 96 -13.41 10.90 -7.69
N PRO A 97 -13.97 12.08 -7.41
CA PRO A 97 -14.71 12.30 -6.17
C PRO A 97 -15.91 11.36 -6.05
N MET A 98 -16.10 10.81 -4.85
CA MET A 98 -17.22 9.92 -4.51
C MET A 98 -18.24 10.68 -3.66
N ASP A 99 -19.50 10.26 -3.67
CA ASP A 99 -20.50 10.77 -2.76
C ASP A 99 -20.29 10.18 -1.36
N SER A 100 -20.25 11.05 -0.35
CA SER A 100 -20.20 10.61 1.05
C SER A 100 -21.58 10.19 1.52
N PRO A 101 -21.71 9.10 2.28
CA PRO A 101 -22.97 8.73 2.92
C PRO A 101 -23.47 9.77 3.94
N THR A 102 -22.60 10.64 4.42
CA THR A 102 -22.91 11.75 5.33
C THR A 102 -23.16 13.08 4.63
N GLY A 103 -23.12 13.08 3.27
CA GLY A 103 -23.28 14.26 2.41
C GLY A 103 -21.93 14.85 1.97
N GLY A 104 -21.97 15.52 0.82
CA GLY A 104 -20.76 16.10 0.21
C GLY A 104 -19.93 15.12 -0.61
N LYS A 105 -18.74 15.55 -1.02
CA LYS A 105 -17.81 14.75 -1.80
C LYS A 105 -16.58 14.34 -0.99
N ILE A 106 -16.17 13.10 -1.16
CA ILE A 106 -14.96 12.54 -0.57
C ILE A 106 -13.98 12.12 -1.64
N CYS A 107 -12.70 12.25 -1.33
CA CYS A 107 -11.58 11.90 -2.18
C CYS A 107 -10.59 11.04 -1.40
N LEU A 108 -9.80 10.21 -2.08
CA LEU A 108 -8.71 9.51 -1.41
C LEU A 108 -7.73 10.52 -0.78
N THR A 109 -7.33 10.26 0.46
CA THR A 109 -6.43 11.15 1.22
C THR A 109 -4.98 11.11 0.73
N LEU A 110 -4.60 10.02 0.04
CA LEU A 110 -3.32 9.85 -0.65
C LEU A 110 -3.56 9.35 -2.07
N LYS A 111 -2.67 9.73 -2.98
CA LYS A 111 -2.66 9.20 -4.35
C LYS A 111 -2.19 7.75 -4.34
N PRO A 112 -3.01 6.77 -4.75
CA PRO A 112 -2.58 5.39 -4.80
C PRO A 112 -1.61 5.14 -5.95
N THR A 113 -0.75 4.15 -5.74
CA THR A 113 0.23 3.68 -6.74
C THR A 113 -0.02 2.24 -7.15
N LYS A 114 -0.73 1.49 -6.30
CA LYS A 114 -1.03 0.06 -6.50
C LYS A 114 -2.44 -0.27 -6.05
N LYS A 115 -2.85 -1.50 -6.36
CA LYS A 115 -4.10 -2.11 -5.92
C LYS A 115 -3.81 -3.45 -5.27
N LEU A 116 -4.36 -3.67 -4.08
CA LEU A 116 -4.36 -4.95 -3.38
C LEU A 116 -5.60 -5.73 -3.82
N ILE A 117 -5.40 -6.95 -4.30
CA ILE A 117 -6.47 -7.90 -4.67
C ILE A 117 -6.39 -9.08 -3.72
N ILE A 118 -7.48 -9.39 -3.06
CA ILE A 118 -7.58 -10.49 -2.10
C ILE A 118 -8.73 -11.41 -2.54
N LYS A 119 -8.46 -12.71 -2.60
CA LYS A 119 -9.49 -13.75 -2.79
C LYS A 119 -9.56 -14.59 -1.53
N VAL A 120 -10.75 -14.70 -0.97
CA VAL A 120 -11.05 -15.46 0.24
C VAL A 120 -11.95 -16.62 -0.12
N GLU A 121 -11.57 -17.83 0.30
CA GLU A 121 -12.40 -19.02 0.16
C GLU A 121 -13.15 -19.28 1.46
N LYS A 122 -14.46 -19.32 1.37
CA LYS A 122 -15.34 -19.74 2.46
C LYS A 122 -15.88 -21.13 2.15
N LYS A 123 -15.77 -22.04 3.11
CA LYS A 123 -16.35 -23.39 3.03
C LYS A 123 -17.40 -23.51 4.13
N ASP A 124 -18.62 -23.80 3.73
CA ASP A 124 -19.70 -24.10 4.65
C ASP A 124 -20.37 -25.46 4.31
N ALA A 125 -21.41 -25.84 5.06
CA ALA A 125 -22.11 -27.07 4.85
C ALA A 125 -22.81 -27.17 3.47
N ASN A 126 -23.01 -26.05 2.78
CA ASN A 126 -23.71 -25.97 1.50
C ASN A 126 -22.75 -25.87 0.30
N GLY A 127 -21.43 -25.81 0.54
CA GLY A 127 -20.43 -25.75 -0.53
C GLY A 127 -19.26 -24.81 -0.25
N SER A 128 -18.57 -24.39 -1.31
CA SER A 128 -17.51 -23.38 -1.24
C SER A 128 -17.91 -22.15 -2.05
N SER A 129 -17.64 -20.99 -1.50
CA SER A 129 -17.77 -19.69 -2.19
C SER A 129 -16.44 -18.94 -2.17
N THR A 130 -16.22 -18.10 -3.17
CA THR A 130 -15.04 -17.24 -3.24
C THR A 130 -15.51 -15.79 -3.27
N SER A 131 -15.02 -14.97 -2.36
CA SER A 131 -15.16 -13.51 -2.41
C SER A 131 -13.86 -12.89 -2.93
N THR A 132 -14.00 -11.78 -3.67
CA THR A 132 -12.85 -10.98 -4.12
C THR A 132 -13.05 -9.57 -3.63
N SER A 133 -12.04 -9.04 -2.94
CA SER A 133 -11.99 -7.65 -2.52
C SER A 133 -10.80 -6.94 -3.14
N GLU A 134 -10.97 -5.65 -3.43
CA GLU A 134 -9.95 -4.78 -4.01
C GLU A 134 -9.82 -3.52 -3.15
N SER A 135 -8.58 -3.11 -2.89
CA SER A 135 -8.28 -1.89 -2.16
C SER A 135 -7.17 -1.11 -2.85
N PHE A 136 -7.33 0.20 -2.94
CA PHE A 136 -6.24 1.07 -3.36
C PHE A 136 -5.14 1.10 -2.32
N ILE A 137 -3.89 1.10 -2.78
CA ILE A 137 -2.69 1.15 -1.94
C ILE A 137 -1.85 2.36 -2.35
N ALA A 138 -1.46 3.16 -1.37
CA ALA A 138 -0.52 4.25 -1.52
C ALA A 138 0.78 3.94 -0.79
N GLU A 139 1.85 4.61 -1.17
CA GLU A 139 3.09 4.59 -0.42
C GLU A 139 3.23 5.88 0.39
N LYS A 140 3.49 5.74 1.69
CA LYS A 140 3.71 6.85 2.61
C LYS A 140 4.87 6.53 3.54
N ASP A 141 5.89 7.37 3.53
CA ASP A 141 7.10 7.23 4.36
C ASP A 141 7.75 5.83 4.24
N GLY A 142 7.83 5.30 3.00
CA GLY A 142 8.38 3.99 2.68
C GLY A 142 7.53 2.80 3.12
N LYS A 143 6.24 3.01 3.44
CA LYS A 143 5.30 1.96 3.82
C LYS A 143 4.09 1.95 2.89
N PHE A 144 3.58 0.76 2.61
CA PHE A 144 2.30 0.60 1.92
C PHE A 144 1.14 0.78 2.90
N VAL A 145 0.17 1.61 2.52
CA VAL A 145 -1.00 1.94 3.33
C VAL A 145 -2.26 1.97 2.45
N ILE A 146 -3.41 1.76 3.06
CA ILE A 146 -4.73 1.88 2.44
C ILE A 146 -5.23 3.31 2.69
N PRO A 147 -5.32 4.18 1.66
CA PRO A 147 -5.79 5.54 1.84
C PRO A 147 -7.30 5.55 2.12
N VAL A 148 -7.69 5.94 3.32
CA VAL A 148 -9.10 6.11 3.66
C VAL A 148 -9.58 7.46 3.12
N PRO A 149 -10.73 7.50 2.41
CA PRO A 149 -11.26 8.75 1.87
C PRO A 149 -11.61 9.77 2.96
N GLY A 150 -11.44 11.04 2.63
CA GLY A 150 -11.84 12.17 3.45
C GLY A 150 -12.42 13.29 2.58
N PRO A 151 -12.85 14.43 3.16
CA PRO A 151 -13.40 15.55 2.41
C PRO A 151 -12.46 15.98 1.28
N CYS A 152 -13.00 16.18 0.07
CA CYS A 152 -12.21 16.70 -1.04
C CYS A 152 -11.73 18.13 -0.70
N LYS A 153 -10.48 18.42 -1.02
CA LYS A 153 -9.85 19.73 -0.83
C LYS A 153 -10.04 20.61 -2.06
#